data_25fb2caca515db94b1e7595b4b82a9ac
#
_entry.id   25fb2caca515db94b1e7595b4b82a9ac
#
_cell.length_a   1.000
_cell.length_b   1.000
_cell.length_c   1.000
_cell.angle_alpha   90.00
_cell.angle_beta   90.00
_cell.angle_gamma   90.00
#
_symmetry.space_group_name_H-M   'P 1'
#
loop_
_entity.id
_entity.type
_entity.pdbx_description
1 polymer ?
#
loop_
_entity_poly.entity_id
_entity_poly.type
_entity_poly.pdbx_seq_one_letter_code
_entity_poly.pdbx_strand_id
1 'polypeptide(L)'
;MGKRLAKKVLLIGWDAADWKVIHPLMDAGHMPTLEKLVNGGVMGNLATLDPPLSPMLWTSISTGKRPYKHGIHGFTEPDPSGKGVRPAYITSRKVKAVWNIFNQHNMKSHVIGWWPSHPAEPINGTMISNFYQRATKPINEPWPMAPGTVHPEEKAAFFEKLRIHPGELTAAHILPFIPKASEIDQEKDKRLQSLTKILADASTIQAAATYILENEEWDFMGVYFDAIDHFCHGFMKFHPPQLPGIPDD
;
A
#
# COMPACT_ATOMS: atom_id res chain seq x y z
N MET A 1 18.11 30.86 -3.61
CA MET A 1 17.62 29.45 -3.61
C MET A 1 18.67 28.55 -2.97
N GLY A 2 18.32 27.80 -1.92
CA GLY A 2 19.23 26.86 -1.30
C GLY A 2 19.63 25.74 -2.28
N LYS A 3 20.82 25.15 -2.11
CA LYS A 3 21.30 24.02 -2.93
C LYS A 3 20.35 22.82 -2.70
N ARG A 4 19.84 22.25 -3.80
CA ARG A 4 19.00 21.04 -3.76
C ARG A 4 19.83 19.88 -3.18
N LEU A 5 19.35 19.26 -2.10
CA LEU A 5 20.05 18.18 -1.40
C LEU A 5 19.90 16.82 -2.11
N ALA A 6 18.77 16.58 -2.77
CA ALA A 6 18.52 15.38 -3.55
C ALA A 6 17.94 15.74 -4.92
N LYS A 7 18.27 14.96 -5.96
CA LYS A 7 17.71 15.13 -7.30
C LYS A 7 16.29 14.55 -7.37
N LYS A 8 16.09 13.38 -6.75
CA LYS A 8 14.83 12.63 -6.72
C LYS A 8 14.61 12.09 -5.31
N VAL A 9 13.36 11.94 -4.90
CA VAL A 9 12.99 11.35 -3.61
C VAL A 9 11.98 10.23 -3.86
N LEU A 10 12.35 9.00 -3.52
CA LEU A 10 11.47 7.84 -3.52
C LEU A 10 11.11 7.49 -2.07
N LEU A 11 9.83 7.53 -1.75
CA LEU A 11 9.27 7.14 -0.46
C LEU A 11 8.48 5.85 -0.62
N ILE A 12 8.99 4.75 -0.07
CA ILE A 12 8.30 3.46 -0.07
C ILE A 12 7.76 3.21 1.33
N GLY A 13 6.45 3.03 1.43
CA GLY A 13 5.75 2.64 2.65
C GLY A 13 5.43 1.15 2.64
N TRP A 14 5.90 0.43 3.67
CA TRP A 14 5.50 -0.95 3.96
C TRP A 14 4.73 -0.96 5.28
N ASP A 15 3.43 -1.15 5.21
CA ASP A 15 2.60 -1.19 6.42
C ASP A 15 2.92 -2.42 7.26
N ALA A 16 3.02 -2.24 8.57
CA ALA A 16 3.36 -3.27 9.55
C ALA A 16 4.75 -3.92 9.39
N ALA A 17 5.66 -3.37 8.59
CA ALA A 17 7.02 -3.88 8.49
C ALA A 17 7.79 -3.66 9.81
N ASP A 18 8.37 -4.72 10.36
CA ASP A 18 9.09 -4.69 11.64
C ASP A 18 10.54 -5.19 11.47
N TRP A 19 11.49 -4.43 12.00
CA TRP A 19 12.90 -4.81 12.00
C TRP A 19 13.18 -6.14 12.70
N LYS A 20 12.35 -6.57 13.65
CA LYS A 20 12.47 -7.88 14.30
C LYS A 20 12.30 -9.05 13.32
N VAL A 21 11.55 -8.84 12.24
CA VAL A 21 11.38 -9.83 11.16
C VAL A 21 12.37 -9.57 10.03
N ILE A 22 12.60 -8.30 9.68
CA ILE A 22 13.44 -7.91 8.55
C ILE A 22 14.91 -8.26 8.80
N HIS A 23 15.47 -8.00 9.99
CA HIS A 23 16.88 -8.29 10.29
C HIS A 23 17.26 -9.76 10.08
N PRO A 24 16.55 -10.74 10.67
CA PRO A 24 16.84 -12.14 10.42
C PRO A 24 16.76 -12.54 8.94
N LEU A 25 15.85 -11.94 8.17
CA LEU A 25 15.72 -12.20 6.73
C LEU A 25 16.89 -11.61 5.92
N MET A 26 17.40 -10.44 6.30
CA MET A 26 18.62 -9.87 5.70
C MET A 26 19.85 -10.74 6.04
N ASP A 27 20.01 -11.10 7.31
CA ASP A 27 21.12 -11.94 7.79
C ASP A 27 21.14 -13.32 7.12
N ALA A 28 19.97 -13.87 6.80
CA ALA A 28 19.82 -15.10 6.03
C ALA A 28 19.99 -14.92 4.50
N GLY A 29 20.23 -13.71 4.01
CA GLY A 29 20.41 -13.42 2.59
C GLY A 29 19.12 -13.37 1.77
N HIS A 30 17.94 -13.36 2.42
CA HIS A 30 16.66 -13.32 1.72
C HIS A 30 16.27 -11.91 1.23
N MET A 31 16.93 -10.86 1.72
CA MET A 31 16.61 -9.46 1.38
C MET A 31 17.87 -8.67 0.96
N PRO A 32 18.64 -9.13 -0.05
CA PRO A 32 19.95 -8.55 -0.38
C PRO A 32 19.88 -7.09 -0.84
N THR A 33 18.79 -6.70 -1.50
CA THR A 33 18.61 -5.30 -1.95
C THR A 33 18.35 -4.37 -0.77
N LEU A 34 17.52 -4.79 0.19
CA LEU A 34 17.27 -4.00 1.40
C LEU A 34 18.50 -3.92 2.27
N GLU A 35 19.23 -5.02 2.44
CA GLU A 35 20.52 -5.06 3.16
C GLU A 35 21.51 -4.05 2.56
N LYS A 36 21.65 -4.01 1.23
CA LYS A 36 22.50 -3.03 0.55
C LYS A 36 22.06 -1.59 0.83
N LEU A 37 20.75 -1.31 0.84
CA LEU A 37 20.22 0.02 1.15
C LEU A 37 20.49 0.41 2.61
N VAL A 38 20.29 -0.51 3.55
CA VAL A 38 20.55 -0.31 4.97
C VAL A 38 22.03 -0.04 5.24
N ASN A 39 22.93 -0.85 4.65
CA ASN A 39 24.37 -0.71 4.79
C ASN A 39 24.94 0.55 4.12
N GLY A 40 24.29 1.03 3.07
CA GLY A 40 24.68 2.26 2.36
C GLY A 40 24.01 3.53 2.86
N GLY A 41 23.06 3.41 3.80
CA GLY A 41 22.21 4.49 4.27
C GLY A 41 22.22 4.68 5.78
N VAL A 42 21.08 5.08 6.31
CA VAL A 42 20.82 5.21 7.76
C VAL A 42 19.53 4.46 8.09
N MET A 43 19.61 3.61 9.09
CA MET A 43 18.48 2.85 9.62
C MET A 43 18.14 3.34 11.02
N GLY A 44 16.85 3.25 11.39
CA GLY A 44 16.39 3.57 12.73
C GLY A 44 14.95 3.15 12.97
N ASN A 45 14.54 3.17 14.22
CA ASN A 45 13.15 2.95 14.62
C ASN A 45 12.36 4.25 14.51
N LEU A 46 11.16 4.17 13.95
CA LEU A 46 10.20 5.25 13.92
C LEU A 46 9.10 4.98 14.95
N ALA A 47 8.93 5.91 15.90
CA ALA A 47 7.84 5.81 16.88
C ALA A 47 6.49 5.95 16.17
N THR A 48 5.55 5.06 16.51
CA THR A 48 4.18 5.13 16.02
C THR A 48 3.31 6.04 16.87
N LEU A 49 2.09 6.33 16.41
CA LEU A 49 1.04 6.99 17.18
C LEU A 49 0.14 5.93 17.81
N ASP A 50 -0.55 6.31 18.87
CA ASP A 50 -1.56 5.47 19.53
C ASP A 50 -2.96 6.09 19.33
N PRO A 51 -3.97 5.32 18.89
CA PRO A 51 -3.91 3.95 18.39
C PRO A 51 -3.19 3.86 17.02
N PRO A 52 -2.54 2.71 16.69
CA PRO A 52 -1.80 2.53 15.44
C PRO A 52 -2.72 2.24 14.25
N LEU A 53 -3.52 3.22 13.84
CA LEU A 53 -4.48 3.10 12.74
C LEU A 53 -3.86 3.61 11.44
N SER A 54 -3.73 2.75 10.43
CA SER A 54 -3.05 3.05 9.17
C SER A 54 -3.49 4.34 8.49
N PRO A 55 -4.78 4.69 8.34
CA PRO A 55 -5.15 5.96 7.70
C PRO A 55 -4.61 7.19 8.44
N MET A 56 -4.60 7.13 9.77
CA MET A 56 -4.09 8.20 10.63
C MET A 56 -2.56 8.31 10.53
N LEU A 57 -1.86 7.18 10.57
CA LEU A 57 -0.41 7.12 10.52
C LEU A 57 0.13 7.58 9.15
N TRP A 58 -0.38 7.02 8.07
CA TRP A 58 0.08 7.31 6.71
C TRP A 58 -0.28 8.73 6.27
N THR A 59 -1.38 9.31 6.78
CA THR A 59 -1.65 10.72 6.63
C THR A 59 -0.66 11.58 7.43
N SER A 60 -0.28 11.16 8.63
CA SER A 60 0.74 11.87 9.42
C SER A 60 2.10 11.87 8.71
N ILE A 61 2.50 10.74 8.11
CA ILE A 61 3.74 10.62 7.32
C ILE A 61 3.71 11.57 6.13
N SER A 62 2.63 11.54 5.33
CA SER A 62 2.52 12.34 4.12
C SER A 62 2.38 13.85 4.35
N THR A 63 1.91 14.25 5.54
CA THR A 63 1.65 15.67 5.85
C THR A 63 2.65 16.29 6.82
N GLY A 64 3.41 15.48 7.56
CA GLY A 64 4.24 15.95 8.67
C GLY A 64 3.42 16.56 9.82
N LYS A 65 2.14 16.23 9.91
CA LYS A 65 1.20 16.76 10.92
C LYS A 65 0.58 15.62 11.72
N ARG A 66 0.18 15.92 12.95
CA ARG A 66 -0.57 14.99 13.80
C ARG A 66 -2.07 14.99 13.44
N PRO A 67 -2.84 13.94 13.84
CA PRO A 67 -4.25 13.74 13.47
C PRO A 67 -5.15 14.94 13.71
N TYR A 68 -5.00 15.62 14.84
CA TYR A 68 -5.79 16.80 15.18
C TYR A 68 -5.56 18.01 14.23
N LYS A 69 -4.45 17.98 13.45
CA LYS A 69 -4.16 18.99 12.41
C LYS A 69 -4.60 18.53 11.03
N HIS A 70 -4.32 17.26 10.68
CA HIS A 70 -4.67 16.78 9.32
C HIS A 70 -6.10 16.24 9.20
N GLY A 71 -6.79 15.96 10.32
CA GLY A 71 -8.21 15.64 10.34
C GLY A 71 -8.58 14.19 10.06
N ILE A 72 -7.64 13.30 9.78
CA ILE A 72 -7.88 11.86 9.60
C ILE A 72 -7.54 11.16 10.92
N HIS A 73 -8.54 10.55 11.56
CA HIS A 73 -8.39 9.93 12.88
C HIS A 73 -8.48 8.39 12.85
N GLY A 74 -8.91 7.81 11.75
CA GLY A 74 -9.07 6.36 11.60
C GLY A 74 -9.67 5.99 10.25
N PHE A 75 -10.22 4.79 10.17
CA PHE A 75 -10.81 4.24 8.94
C PHE A 75 -12.13 4.90 8.55
N THR A 76 -12.84 5.44 9.55
CA THR A 76 -14.15 6.07 9.35
C THR A 76 -14.19 7.45 10.00
N GLU A 77 -15.13 8.26 9.56
CA GLU A 77 -15.45 9.58 10.10
C GLU A 77 -16.96 9.77 10.19
N PRO A 78 -17.47 10.71 11.02
CA PRO A 78 -18.89 11.05 11.03
C PRO A 78 -19.36 11.46 9.63
N ASP A 79 -20.49 10.91 9.19
CA ASP A 79 -21.09 11.33 7.94
C ASP A 79 -21.64 12.78 8.07
N PRO A 80 -21.35 13.69 7.11
CA PRO A 80 -21.84 15.06 7.15
C PRO A 80 -23.37 15.20 7.22
N SER A 81 -24.12 14.17 6.81
CA SER A 81 -25.57 14.13 6.96
C SER A 81 -26.03 13.93 8.39
N GLY A 82 -25.12 13.62 9.33
CA GLY A 82 -25.42 13.28 10.71
C GLY A 82 -26.00 11.87 10.90
N LYS A 83 -26.07 11.07 9.85
CA LYS A 83 -26.65 9.71 9.87
C LYS A 83 -25.57 8.62 9.82
N GLY A 84 -24.82 8.45 10.91
CA GLY A 84 -23.82 7.39 11.01
C GLY A 84 -22.39 7.79 10.66
N VAL A 85 -21.62 6.86 10.10
CA VAL A 85 -20.22 7.02 9.75
C VAL A 85 -19.99 6.67 8.28
N ARG A 86 -18.96 7.27 7.67
CA ARG A 86 -18.50 6.96 6.33
C ARG A 86 -17.00 6.64 6.35
N PRO A 87 -16.45 5.96 5.34
CA PRO A 87 -15.00 5.80 5.21
C PRO A 87 -14.29 7.15 5.16
N ALA A 88 -13.09 7.21 5.74
CA ALA A 88 -12.20 8.35 5.59
C ALA A 88 -11.67 8.40 4.15
N TYR A 89 -11.81 9.55 3.50
CA TYR A 89 -11.32 9.83 2.15
C TYR A 89 -10.22 10.88 2.16
N ILE A 90 -9.52 11.04 1.04
CA ILE A 90 -8.53 12.12 0.92
C ILE A 90 -9.15 13.51 1.14
N THR A 91 -10.42 13.69 0.78
CA THR A 91 -11.18 14.93 0.97
C THR A 91 -11.40 15.32 2.43
N SER A 92 -11.22 14.39 3.36
CA SER A 92 -11.28 14.65 4.81
C SER A 92 -9.99 15.27 5.34
N ARG A 93 -8.91 15.21 4.56
CA ARG A 93 -7.62 15.79 4.92
C ARG A 93 -7.68 17.33 4.87
N LYS A 94 -7.32 17.96 5.99
CA LYS A 94 -7.41 19.43 6.17
C LYS A 94 -6.12 20.19 5.86
N VAL A 95 -5.03 19.49 5.56
CA VAL A 95 -3.71 20.07 5.33
C VAL A 95 -3.08 19.49 4.08
N LYS A 96 -2.10 20.20 3.50
CA LYS A 96 -1.36 19.75 2.32
C LYS A 96 -0.49 18.53 2.67
N ALA A 97 -0.47 17.56 1.79
CA ALA A 97 0.51 16.51 1.79
C ALA A 97 1.79 16.96 1.06
N VAL A 98 2.85 16.21 1.20
CA VAL A 98 4.15 16.49 0.59
C VAL A 98 4.05 16.67 -0.93
N TRP A 99 3.28 15.85 -1.62
CA TRP A 99 3.06 15.98 -3.08
C TRP A 99 2.33 17.27 -3.47
N ASN A 100 1.44 17.80 -2.62
CA ASN A 100 0.82 19.11 -2.88
C ASN A 100 1.83 20.24 -2.74
N ILE A 101 2.82 20.09 -1.83
CA ILE A 101 3.90 21.06 -1.66
C ILE A 101 4.82 21.01 -2.89
N PHE A 102 5.20 19.83 -3.36
CA PHE A 102 5.97 19.66 -4.60
C PHE A 102 5.24 20.29 -5.80
N ASN A 103 3.93 20.06 -5.92
CA ASN A 103 3.11 20.65 -6.97
C ASN A 103 3.15 22.18 -6.98
N GLN A 104 3.17 22.84 -5.80
CA GLN A 104 3.31 24.28 -5.69
C GLN A 104 4.65 24.82 -6.19
N HIS A 105 5.66 23.96 -6.28
CA HIS A 105 6.98 24.28 -6.80
C HIS A 105 7.20 23.75 -8.23
N ASN A 106 6.13 23.42 -8.96
CA ASN A 106 6.14 22.83 -10.29
C ASN A 106 7.00 21.57 -10.42
N MET A 107 7.15 20.83 -9.31
CA MET A 107 7.87 19.56 -9.28
C MET A 107 6.92 18.41 -9.61
N LYS A 108 7.41 17.42 -10.34
CA LYS A 108 6.64 16.23 -10.73
C LYS A 108 6.56 15.24 -9.57
N SER A 109 5.34 14.87 -9.21
CA SER A 109 5.07 13.92 -8.13
C SER A 109 4.19 12.78 -8.61
N HIS A 110 4.54 11.54 -8.23
CA HIS A 110 3.67 10.39 -8.44
C HIS A 110 3.36 9.72 -7.10
N VAL A 111 2.12 9.31 -6.92
CA VAL A 111 1.64 8.70 -5.66
C VAL A 111 0.80 7.48 -5.99
N ILE A 112 1.18 6.32 -5.47
CA ILE A 112 0.54 5.04 -5.81
C ILE A 112 0.10 4.34 -4.53
N GLY A 113 -1.19 4.03 -4.44
CA GLY A 113 -1.79 3.22 -3.38
C GLY A 113 -1.83 3.87 -2.00
N TRP A 114 -1.37 5.11 -1.84
CA TRP A 114 -1.25 5.78 -0.54
C TRP A 114 -2.58 5.79 0.22
N TRP A 115 -2.54 5.58 1.52
CA TRP A 115 -3.77 5.51 2.32
C TRP A 115 -3.94 6.74 3.24
N PRO A 116 -5.13 7.44 3.23
CA PRO A 116 -6.16 7.41 2.20
C PRO A 116 -5.77 8.33 1.03
N SER A 117 -6.13 7.94 -0.19
CA SER A 117 -5.87 8.75 -1.38
C SER A 117 -7.01 8.76 -2.40
N HIS A 118 -8.14 8.10 -2.09
CA HIS A 118 -9.31 8.15 -2.95
C HIS A 118 -10.27 9.30 -2.57
N PRO A 119 -10.87 10.01 -3.56
CA PRO A 119 -10.52 10.00 -4.99
C PRO A 119 -9.13 10.62 -5.23
N ALA A 120 -8.45 10.19 -6.29
CA ALA A 120 -7.14 10.73 -6.67
C ALA A 120 -7.25 12.24 -6.89
N GLU A 121 -6.41 13.01 -6.17
CA GLU A 121 -6.41 14.47 -6.28
C GLU A 121 -5.50 14.94 -7.43
N PRO A 122 -5.79 16.12 -8.03
CA PRO A 122 -4.94 16.69 -9.06
C PRO A 122 -3.55 17.05 -8.53
N ILE A 123 -2.51 16.48 -9.16
CA ILE A 123 -1.11 16.79 -8.90
C ILE A 123 -0.35 16.95 -10.23
N ASN A 124 0.83 17.56 -10.21
CA ASN A 124 1.72 17.61 -11.35
C ASN A 124 2.41 16.25 -11.53
N GLY A 125 1.68 15.30 -12.11
CA GLY A 125 2.10 13.91 -12.28
C GLY A 125 0.92 12.94 -12.21
N THR A 126 1.15 11.75 -11.68
CA THR A 126 0.13 10.68 -11.63
C THR A 126 -0.17 10.30 -10.19
N MET A 127 -1.46 10.35 -9.82
CA MET A 127 -1.94 9.75 -8.58
C MET A 127 -2.82 8.55 -8.89
N ILE A 128 -2.48 7.42 -8.29
CA ILE A 128 -3.25 6.17 -8.33
C ILE A 128 -3.71 5.89 -6.90
N SER A 129 -5.02 5.98 -6.68
CA SER A 129 -5.58 5.92 -5.33
C SER A 129 -5.57 4.51 -4.74
N ASN A 130 -5.77 4.42 -3.43
CA ASN A 130 -5.90 3.16 -2.68
C ASN A 130 -7.14 2.32 -3.04
N PHE A 131 -7.88 2.68 -4.08
CA PHE A 131 -8.96 1.87 -4.66
C PHE A 131 -8.52 1.09 -5.90
N TYR A 132 -7.30 1.34 -6.37
CA TYR A 132 -6.79 0.81 -7.63
C TYR A 132 -6.72 -0.71 -7.68
N GLN A 133 -6.19 -1.35 -6.63
CA GLN A 133 -5.97 -2.80 -6.57
C GLN A 133 -7.24 -3.59 -6.27
N ARG A 134 -8.36 -2.96 -5.91
CA ARG A 134 -9.57 -3.66 -5.47
C ARG A 134 -10.22 -4.48 -6.57
N ALA A 135 -10.16 -5.80 -6.46
CA ALA A 135 -10.97 -6.73 -7.25
C ALA A 135 -12.34 -6.88 -6.61
N THR A 136 -13.37 -6.30 -7.21
CA THR A 136 -14.74 -6.24 -6.65
C THR A 136 -15.70 -7.26 -7.26
N LYS A 137 -15.24 -8.01 -8.26
CA LYS A 137 -16.03 -8.98 -9.02
C LYS A 137 -15.24 -10.27 -9.23
N PRO A 138 -15.90 -11.39 -9.53
CA PRO A 138 -15.25 -12.60 -10.01
C PRO A 138 -14.47 -12.37 -11.31
N ILE A 139 -13.43 -13.18 -11.58
CA ILE A 139 -12.55 -13.03 -12.74
C ILE A 139 -13.27 -13.07 -14.10
N ASN A 140 -14.40 -13.78 -14.18
CA ASN A 140 -15.21 -13.90 -15.39
C ASN A 140 -16.22 -12.74 -15.60
N GLU A 141 -16.24 -11.78 -14.68
CA GLU A 141 -17.06 -10.58 -14.77
C GLU A 141 -16.20 -9.32 -14.99
N PRO A 142 -16.70 -8.31 -15.71
CA PRO A 142 -16.04 -7.02 -15.77
C PRO A 142 -15.88 -6.40 -14.37
N TRP A 143 -14.67 -5.92 -14.06
CA TRP A 143 -14.36 -5.27 -12.79
C TRP A 143 -13.69 -3.91 -13.00
N PRO A 144 -14.43 -2.95 -13.57
CA PRO A 144 -13.88 -1.63 -13.87
C PRO A 144 -13.41 -0.93 -12.60
N MET A 145 -12.44 -0.05 -12.76
CA MET A 145 -12.02 0.83 -11.65
C MET A 145 -13.16 1.76 -11.23
N ALA A 146 -13.21 2.07 -9.95
CA ALA A 146 -14.10 3.13 -9.46
C ALA A 146 -13.71 4.48 -10.10
N PRO A 147 -14.69 5.34 -10.42
CA PRO A 147 -14.40 6.70 -10.87
C PRO A 147 -13.47 7.43 -9.89
N GLY A 148 -12.56 8.26 -10.40
CA GLY A 148 -11.61 8.99 -9.57
C GLY A 148 -10.48 8.12 -8.98
N THR A 149 -10.25 6.92 -9.49
CA THR A 149 -9.14 6.06 -9.02
C THR A 149 -7.79 6.57 -9.52
N VAL A 150 -7.72 7.16 -10.70
CA VAL A 150 -6.49 7.64 -11.33
C VAL A 150 -6.61 9.11 -11.70
N HIS A 151 -5.57 9.88 -11.42
CA HIS A 151 -5.36 11.24 -11.95
C HIS A 151 -4.00 11.29 -12.66
N PRO A 152 -3.91 11.90 -13.86
CA PRO A 152 -5.01 12.41 -14.67
C PRO A 152 -5.87 11.27 -15.25
N GLU A 153 -7.16 11.56 -15.50
CA GLU A 153 -8.16 10.54 -15.85
C GLU A 153 -7.86 9.85 -17.19
N GLU A 154 -7.22 10.54 -18.12
CA GLU A 154 -6.82 9.96 -19.42
C GLU A 154 -5.86 8.77 -19.30
N LYS A 155 -5.17 8.63 -18.16
CA LYS A 155 -4.30 7.48 -17.86
C LYS A 155 -5.07 6.28 -17.29
N ALA A 156 -6.33 6.45 -16.89
CA ALA A 156 -7.10 5.42 -16.20
C ALA A 156 -7.20 4.11 -17.01
N ALA A 157 -7.55 4.21 -18.28
CA ALA A 157 -7.70 3.04 -19.16
C ALA A 157 -6.37 2.27 -19.39
N PHE A 158 -5.23 2.95 -19.28
CA PHE A 158 -3.92 2.31 -19.33
C PHE A 158 -3.63 1.55 -18.03
N PHE A 159 -3.76 2.21 -16.88
CA PHE A 159 -3.49 1.57 -15.60
C PHE A 159 -4.48 0.45 -15.27
N GLU A 160 -5.72 0.54 -15.74
CA GLU A 160 -6.69 -0.54 -15.61
C GLU A 160 -6.17 -1.87 -16.14
N LYS A 161 -5.42 -1.86 -17.25
CA LYS A 161 -4.82 -3.06 -17.87
C LYS A 161 -3.62 -3.64 -17.12
N LEU A 162 -3.04 -2.89 -16.20
CA LEU A 162 -1.91 -3.36 -15.37
C LEU A 162 -2.40 -4.04 -14.08
N ARG A 163 -3.69 -4.02 -13.82
CA ARG A 163 -4.25 -4.64 -12.63
C ARG A 163 -4.26 -6.15 -12.76
N ILE A 164 -3.97 -6.82 -11.67
CA ILE A 164 -3.92 -8.27 -11.58
C ILE A 164 -5.09 -8.75 -10.73
N HIS A 165 -5.91 -9.63 -11.30
CA HIS A 165 -7.02 -10.22 -10.57
C HIS A 165 -6.53 -11.42 -9.72
N PRO A 166 -7.01 -11.62 -8.47
CA PRO A 166 -6.65 -12.79 -7.67
C PRO A 166 -6.83 -14.14 -8.39
N GLY A 167 -7.83 -14.26 -9.26
CA GLY A 167 -8.10 -15.45 -10.06
C GLY A 167 -7.11 -15.70 -11.21
N GLU A 168 -6.20 -14.77 -11.52
CA GLU A 168 -5.11 -14.96 -12.49
C GLU A 168 -3.90 -15.66 -11.86
N LEU A 169 -3.85 -15.72 -10.53
CA LEU A 169 -2.74 -16.36 -9.83
C LEU A 169 -2.82 -17.88 -9.95
N THR A 170 -1.72 -18.48 -10.37
CA THR A 170 -1.59 -19.92 -10.58
C THR A 170 -0.90 -20.60 -9.40
N ALA A 171 -0.85 -21.92 -9.42
CA ALA A 171 -0.10 -22.69 -8.43
C ALA A 171 1.36 -22.24 -8.29
N ALA A 172 2.01 -21.81 -9.37
CA ALA A 172 3.38 -21.30 -9.32
C ALA A 172 3.56 -20.07 -8.43
N HIS A 173 2.51 -19.24 -8.29
CA HIS A 173 2.52 -18.06 -7.42
C HIS A 173 2.19 -18.40 -5.96
N ILE A 174 1.49 -19.51 -5.72
CA ILE A 174 0.92 -19.88 -4.42
C ILE A 174 1.82 -20.86 -3.66
N LEU A 175 2.34 -21.86 -4.35
CA LEU A 175 3.13 -22.94 -3.74
C LEU A 175 4.38 -22.47 -2.96
N PRO A 176 5.07 -21.37 -3.33
CA PRO A 176 6.15 -20.84 -2.50
C PRO A 176 5.72 -20.40 -1.09
N PHE A 177 4.45 -20.02 -0.92
CA PHE A 177 3.90 -19.62 0.37
C PHE A 177 3.17 -20.76 1.09
N ILE A 178 2.47 -21.59 0.33
CA ILE A 178 1.69 -22.73 0.86
C ILE A 178 2.04 -23.97 0.04
N PRO A 179 3.09 -24.72 0.41
CA PRO A 179 3.52 -25.91 -0.34
C PRO A 179 2.44 -27.00 -0.47
N LYS A 180 1.53 -27.08 0.51
CA LYS A 180 0.42 -28.04 0.53
C LYS A 180 -0.93 -27.45 0.06
N ALA A 181 -0.91 -26.40 -0.76
CA ALA A 181 -2.13 -25.74 -1.20
C ALA A 181 -3.14 -26.65 -1.89
N SER A 182 -2.67 -27.71 -2.57
CA SER A 182 -3.53 -28.71 -3.23
C SER A 182 -4.30 -29.63 -2.27
N GLU A 183 -3.87 -29.72 -1.00
CA GLU A 183 -4.49 -30.55 0.02
C GLU A 183 -5.61 -29.81 0.79
N ILE A 184 -5.74 -28.48 0.56
CA ILE A 184 -6.67 -27.62 1.29
C ILE A 184 -8.07 -27.75 0.70
N ASP A 185 -9.05 -28.06 1.55
CA ASP A 185 -10.48 -27.97 1.24
C ASP A 185 -10.91 -26.49 1.22
N GLN A 186 -10.93 -25.93 0.03
CA GLN A 186 -11.23 -24.49 -0.18
C GLN A 186 -12.69 -24.10 0.15
N GLU A 187 -13.59 -25.05 0.32
CA GLU A 187 -14.95 -24.76 0.80
C GLU A 187 -14.95 -24.43 2.30
N LYS A 188 -14.04 -25.06 3.05
CA LYS A 188 -13.92 -24.88 4.51
C LYS A 188 -12.87 -23.84 4.88
N ASP A 189 -11.77 -23.76 4.13
CA ASP A 189 -10.64 -22.87 4.43
C ASP A 189 -10.46 -21.81 3.35
N LYS A 190 -10.72 -20.57 3.71
CA LYS A 190 -10.62 -19.41 2.81
C LYS A 190 -9.26 -18.70 2.86
N ARG A 191 -8.27 -19.24 3.60
CA ARG A 191 -6.91 -18.63 3.71
C ARG A 191 -6.23 -18.53 2.36
N LEU A 192 -6.44 -19.51 1.47
CA LEU A 192 -5.89 -19.47 0.13
C LEU A 192 -6.45 -18.29 -0.71
N GLN A 193 -7.73 -18.00 -0.58
CA GLN A 193 -8.36 -16.84 -1.23
C GLN A 193 -7.80 -15.52 -0.67
N SER A 194 -7.56 -15.45 0.65
CA SER A 194 -6.94 -14.28 1.27
C SER A 194 -5.51 -14.08 0.79
N LEU A 195 -4.72 -15.15 0.69
CA LEU A 195 -3.36 -15.12 0.16
C LEU A 195 -3.34 -14.58 -1.28
N THR A 196 -4.14 -15.17 -2.17
CA THR A 196 -4.19 -14.76 -3.58
C THR A 196 -4.60 -13.31 -3.73
N LYS A 197 -5.54 -12.84 -2.91
CA LYS A 197 -5.95 -11.44 -2.91
C LYS A 197 -4.79 -10.52 -2.52
N ILE A 198 -4.08 -10.80 -1.43
CA ILE A 198 -2.95 -9.98 -0.95
C ILE A 198 -1.84 -9.92 -2.01
N LEU A 199 -1.51 -11.07 -2.63
CA LEU A 199 -0.49 -11.13 -3.67
C LEU A 199 -0.88 -10.35 -4.92
N ALA A 200 -2.13 -10.45 -5.36
CA ALA A 200 -2.64 -9.73 -6.52
C ALA A 200 -2.67 -8.21 -6.27
N ASP A 201 -3.12 -7.79 -5.10
CA ASP A 201 -3.17 -6.38 -4.69
C ASP A 201 -1.74 -5.78 -4.68
N ALA A 202 -0.77 -6.47 -4.04
CA ALA A 202 0.62 -6.02 -4.02
C ALA A 202 1.26 -5.97 -5.42
N SER A 203 1.01 -6.99 -6.24
CA SER A 203 1.53 -7.06 -7.61
C SER A 203 0.93 -5.97 -8.50
N THR A 204 -0.33 -5.64 -8.32
CA THR A 204 -1.01 -4.53 -9.01
C THR A 204 -0.35 -3.18 -8.68
N ILE A 205 -0.09 -2.90 -7.40
CA ILE A 205 0.63 -1.69 -6.98
C ILE A 205 2.06 -1.68 -7.54
N GLN A 206 2.75 -2.81 -7.47
CA GLN A 206 4.11 -2.95 -7.99
C GLN A 206 4.18 -2.70 -9.50
N ALA A 207 3.25 -3.25 -10.28
CA ALA A 207 3.20 -3.06 -11.74
C ALA A 207 3.06 -1.57 -12.11
N ALA A 208 2.13 -0.87 -11.47
CA ALA A 208 1.93 0.55 -11.70
C ALA A 208 3.15 1.39 -11.27
N ALA A 209 3.73 1.08 -10.11
CA ALA A 209 4.91 1.77 -9.60
C ALA A 209 6.12 1.59 -10.51
N THR A 210 6.38 0.36 -10.96
CA THR A 210 7.49 0.04 -11.86
C THR A 210 7.33 0.77 -13.19
N TYR A 211 6.11 0.72 -13.77
CA TYR A 211 5.86 1.44 -15.02
C TYR A 211 6.18 2.94 -14.92
N ILE A 212 5.71 3.59 -13.85
CA ILE A 212 5.95 5.04 -13.66
C ILE A 212 7.45 5.32 -13.45
N LEU A 213 8.15 4.50 -12.64
CA LEU A 213 9.58 4.66 -12.39
C LEU A 213 10.41 4.60 -13.67
N GLU A 214 10.02 3.74 -14.61
CA GLU A 214 10.77 3.49 -15.86
C GLU A 214 10.38 4.44 -16.99
N ASN A 215 9.13 4.90 -17.04
CA ASN A 215 8.58 5.58 -18.21
C ASN A 215 8.20 7.05 -17.98
N GLU A 216 8.14 7.53 -16.75
CA GLU A 216 7.79 8.92 -16.46
C GLU A 216 8.91 9.67 -15.77
N GLU A 217 8.97 10.98 -16.00
CA GLU A 217 9.85 11.85 -15.23
C GLU A 217 9.23 12.16 -13.87
N TRP A 218 10.05 12.16 -12.83
CA TRP A 218 9.60 12.45 -11.47
C TRP A 218 10.68 13.13 -10.64
N ASP A 219 10.23 13.96 -9.70
CA ASP A 219 11.03 14.54 -8.61
C ASP A 219 10.74 13.84 -7.29
N PHE A 220 9.47 13.45 -7.08
CA PHE A 220 8.99 12.70 -5.93
C PHE A 220 8.12 11.53 -6.38
N MET A 221 8.31 10.40 -5.73
CA MET A 221 7.41 9.24 -5.88
C MET A 221 7.13 8.65 -4.51
N GLY A 222 5.84 8.53 -4.18
CA GLY A 222 5.35 7.85 -2.98
C GLY A 222 4.61 6.57 -3.36
N VAL A 223 5.06 5.43 -2.86
CA VAL A 223 4.41 4.13 -3.08
C VAL A 223 4.07 3.50 -1.74
N TYR A 224 2.85 3.00 -1.59
CA TYR A 224 2.41 2.33 -0.38
C TYR A 224 1.95 0.91 -0.65
N PHE A 225 2.42 -0.01 0.19
CA PHE A 225 2.05 -1.42 0.18
C PHE A 225 1.48 -1.81 1.54
N ASP A 226 0.29 -2.38 1.54
CA ASP A 226 -0.42 -2.91 2.70
C ASP A 226 -0.30 -4.44 2.86
N ALA A 227 0.43 -5.10 1.95
CA ALA A 227 0.49 -6.54 1.89
C ALA A 227 1.03 -7.18 3.18
N ILE A 228 2.08 -6.61 3.80
CA ILE A 228 2.67 -7.15 5.03
C ILE A 228 1.66 -7.07 6.17
N ASP A 229 0.95 -5.95 6.31
CA ASP A 229 -0.13 -5.79 7.30
C ASP A 229 -1.23 -6.84 7.12
N HIS A 230 -1.70 -7.02 5.90
CA HIS A 230 -2.71 -8.04 5.59
C HIS A 230 -2.21 -9.46 5.84
N PHE A 231 -0.94 -9.76 5.54
CA PHE A 231 -0.33 -11.05 5.90
C PHE A 231 -0.26 -11.22 7.42
N CYS A 232 0.12 -10.19 8.16
CA CYS A 232 0.16 -10.23 9.62
C CYS A 232 -1.24 -10.50 10.20
N HIS A 233 -2.27 -9.82 9.73
CA HIS A 233 -3.65 -10.06 10.14
C HIS A 233 -4.14 -11.49 9.86
N GLY A 234 -3.78 -12.03 8.70
CA GLY A 234 -4.23 -13.37 8.30
C GLY A 234 -3.41 -14.52 8.88
N PHE A 235 -2.09 -14.35 8.99
CA PHE A 235 -1.16 -15.47 9.12
C PHE A 235 -0.19 -15.35 10.30
N MET A 236 -0.02 -14.18 10.95
CA MET A 236 0.95 -14.01 12.04
C MET A 236 0.72 -14.96 13.23
N LYS A 237 -0.52 -15.38 13.44
CA LYS A 237 -0.87 -16.37 14.48
C LYS A 237 -0.19 -17.73 14.31
N PHE A 238 0.30 -18.05 13.11
CA PHE A 238 1.03 -19.28 12.80
C PHE A 238 2.55 -19.11 12.90
N HIS A 239 3.04 -17.87 13.07
CA HIS A 239 4.48 -17.59 13.23
C HIS A 239 4.98 -18.09 14.59
N PRO A 240 6.14 -18.76 14.66
CA PRO A 240 6.74 -19.19 15.94
C PRO A 240 7.13 -18.00 16.86
N PRO A 241 6.92 -18.11 18.19
CA PRO A 241 6.20 -19.18 18.86
C PRO A 241 4.69 -19.11 18.60
N GLN A 242 4.10 -20.25 18.29
CA GLN A 242 2.70 -20.38 17.94
C GLN A 242 1.78 -19.92 19.08
N LEU A 243 0.71 -19.21 18.75
CA LEU A 243 -0.25 -18.77 19.76
C LEU A 243 -1.03 -19.96 20.35
N PRO A 244 -1.39 -19.94 21.65
CA PRO A 244 -2.21 -20.97 22.25
C PRO A 244 -3.53 -21.20 21.48
N GLY A 245 -3.88 -22.47 21.27
CA GLY A 245 -5.12 -22.87 20.61
C GLY A 245 -5.07 -22.89 19.07
N ILE A 246 -3.91 -22.62 18.48
CA ILE A 246 -3.68 -22.83 17.04
C ILE A 246 -3.22 -24.28 16.83
N PRO A 247 -3.87 -25.07 15.94
CA PRO A 247 -3.44 -26.44 15.60
C PRO A 247 -2.04 -26.47 15.00
N ASP A 248 -1.36 -27.63 15.14
CA ASP A 248 -0.01 -27.85 14.60
C ASP A 248 -0.01 -28.20 13.10
N ASP A 249 -1.19 -28.43 12.49
CA ASP A 249 -1.40 -28.88 11.11
C ASP A 249 -2.07 -27.82 10.20
#